data_0bb022f834c66b810c0f8f518a4acd8b
#
_entry.id   0bb022f834c66b810c0f8f518a4acd8b
#
_cell.length_a   1.000
_cell.length_b   1.000
_cell.length_c   1.000
_cell.angle_alpha   90.00
_cell.angle_beta   90.00
_cell.angle_gamma   90.00
#
_symmetry.space_group_name_H-M   'P 1'
#
loop_
_entity.id
_entity.type
_entity.pdbx_description
1 polymer ?
#
loop_
_entity_poly.entity_id
_entity_poly.type
_entity_poly.pdbx_seq_one_letter_code
_entity_poly.pdbx_strand_id
1 'polypeptide(L)'
;SQKLDQEGDDIILSFYGFAPADDPEIAVLVMLDEPQKNNQYGSVIAAPVVGNILADILPYLGFEPNYTEEQLSSADMATPYLINYGLQEAQTNLVQAGLQYRVVGNGTTVVDQTPGAAMPIPGGGTVVLYTEETERQTAAVPYVIGKSGNEANRMILNAGFNIKIEGESIEHEGCVAVSQSIEAGENSEIGTVITVTFEVQGNALPD
;
A
#
# COMPACT_ATOMS: atom_id res chain seq x y z
N SER A 1 23.24 15.28 -8.27
CA SER A 1 23.89 16.60 -8.40
C SER A 1 25.10 16.65 -7.50
N GLN A 2 26.21 17.18 -8.00
CA GLN A 2 27.44 17.40 -7.20
C GLN A 2 27.44 18.82 -6.64
N LYS A 3 27.96 19.00 -5.42
CA LYS A 3 28.31 20.32 -4.88
C LYS A 3 29.46 20.92 -5.71
N LEU A 4 29.30 22.15 -6.16
CA LEU A 4 30.24 22.79 -7.11
C LEU A 4 31.52 23.38 -6.47
N ASP A 5 31.69 23.36 -5.14
CA ASP A 5 32.73 24.14 -4.46
C ASP A 5 33.49 23.42 -3.32
N GLN A 6 33.57 22.07 -3.29
CA GLN A 6 34.42 21.39 -2.30
C GLN A 6 35.34 20.35 -2.94
N GLU A 7 36.64 20.39 -2.61
CA GLU A 7 37.61 19.32 -2.86
C GLU A 7 37.30 18.13 -1.94
N GLY A 8 36.38 17.26 -2.38
CA GLY A 8 35.98 16.02 -1.69
C GLY A 8 34.85 15.34 -2.46
N ASP A 9 34.74 14.03 -2.30
CA ASP A 9 33.68 13.21 -2.89
C ASP A 9 32.28 13.43 -2.23
N ASP A 10 31.96 14.66 -1.83
CA ASP A 10 30.69 15.04 -1.21
C ASP A 10 29.55 14.92 -2.23
N ILE A 11 28.70 13.93 -2.04
CA ILE A 11 27.59 13.62 -2.94
C ILE A 11 26.28 14.06 -2.32
N ILE A 12 25.48 14.83 -3.08
CA ILE A 12 24.08 15.07 -2.76
C ILE A 12 23.24 14.15 -3.64
N LEU A 13 22.48 13.26 -2.99
CA LEU A 13 21.49 12.46 -3.66
C LEU A 13 20.13 13.15 -3.56
N SER A 14 19.44 13.24 -4.67
CA SER A 14 18.08 13.79 -4.71
C SER A 14 17.15 12.89 -5.50
N PHE A 15 15.92 12.85 -5.06
CA PHE A 15 14.82 12.23 -5.80
C PHE A 15 13.60 13.13 -5.73
N TYR A 16 12.95 13.26 -6.86
CA TYR A 16 11.76 14.07 -7.03
C TYR A 16 10.60 13.18 -7.44
N GLY A 17 9.48 13.28 -6.74
CA GLY A 17 8.22 12.62 -7.07
C GLY A 17 7.07 13.62 -7.12
N PHE A 18 6.06 13.31 -7.89
CA PHE A 18 4.83 14.11 -8.00
C PHE A 18 3.62 13.17 -8.07
N ALA A 19 2.49 13.69 -7.65
CA ALA A 19 1.22 12.97 -7.68
C ALA A 19 0.02 13.94 -7.77
N PRO A 20 -1.13 13.51 -8.35
CA PRO A 20 -1.30 12.33 -9.20
C PRO A 20 -0.42 12.37 -10.46
N ALA A 21 -0.23 11.21 -11.15
CA ALA A 21 0.67 11.15 -12.30
C ALA A 21 0.12 11.85 -13.55
N ASP A 22 -1.21 11.84 -13.70
CA ASP A 22 -1.99 12.39 -14.82
C ASP A 22 -2.38 13.86 -14.63
N ASP A 23 -2.51 14.33 -13.38
CA ASP A 23 -2.76 15.75 -13.04
C ASP A 23 -1.98 16.12 -11.76
N PRO A 24 -0.67 16.43 -11.87
CA PRO A 24 0.19 16.63 -10.71
C PRO A 24 -0.17 17.87 -9.90
N GLU A 25 -0.65 17.67 -8.67
CA GLU A 25 -0.96 18.74 -7.73
C GLU A 25 0.08 18.84 -6.60
N ILE A 26 0.80 17.76 -6.33
CA ILE A 26 1.80 17.69 -5.26
C ILE A 26 3.14 17.25 -5.83
N ALA A 27 4.20 17.90 -5.35
CA ALA A 27 5.57 17.53 -5.64
C ALA A 27 6.36 17.38 -4.34
N VAL A 28 7.10 16.30 -4.22
CA VAL A 28 8.00 16.01 -3.10
C VAL A 28 9.41 15.90 -3.63
N LEU A 29 10.32 16.66 -3.04
CA LEU A 29 11.76 16.60 -3.29
C LEU A 29 12.45 16.15 -2.00
N VAL A 30 13.14 15.03 -2.06
CA VAL A 30 14.04 14.57 -0.99
C VAL A 30 15.48 14.76 -1.42
N MET A 31 16.26 15.46 -0.61
CA MET A 31 17.69 15.64 -0.79
C MET A 31 18.43 15.07 0.42
N LEU A 32 19.42 14.24 0.16
CA LEU A 32 20.28 13.63 1.16
C LEU A 32 21.70 14.17 0.94
N ASP A 33 22.23 14.83 1.94
CA ASP A 33 23.59 15.35 1.94
C ASP A 33 24.50 14.33 2.62
N GLU A 34 25.56 13.91 1.95
CA GLU A 34 26.56 12.94 2.41
C GLU A 34 25.96 11.64 2.99
N PRO A 35 25.15 10.88 2.23
CA PRO A 35 24.55 9.65 2.74
C PRO A 35 25.64 8.61 3.05
N GLN A 36 25.62 8.09 4.28
CA GLN A 36 26.64 7.18 4.82
C GLN A 36 26.51 5.71 4.34
N LYS A 37 25.86 5.43 3.22
CA LYS A 37 25.70 4.08 2.68
C LYS A 37 26.48 3.88 1.40
N ASN A 38 26.99 2.67 1.20
CA ASN A 38 27.77 2.26 0.02
C ASN A 38 27.00 2.33 -1.31
N ASN A 39 25.70 2.55 -1.28
CA ASN A 39 24.87 2.66 -2.48
C ASN A 39 24.47 4.12 -2.72
N GLN A 40 25.10 4.73 -3.71
CA GLN A 40 25.05 6.18 -3.97
C GLN A 40 24.03 6.55 -5.06
N TYR A 41 22.94 5.81 -5.20
CA TYR A 41 21.89 6.15 -6.16
C TYR A 41 20.65 6.69 -5.46
N GLY A 42 20.25 7.92 -5.83
CA GLY A 42 19.03 8.57 -5.31
C GLY A 42 17.77 7.72 -5.49
N SER A 43 17.68 6.94 -6.58
CA SER A 43 16.59 6.01 -6.84
C SER A 43 16.48 4.86 -5.83
N VAL A 44 17.57 4.51 -5.15
CA VAL A 44 17.60 3.41 -4.19
C VAL A 44 17.35 3.89 -2.76
N ILE A 45 17.82 5.11 -2.42
CA ILE A 45 17.77 5.62 -1.03
C ILE A 45 16.69 6.69 -0.88
N ALA A 46 16.59 7.64 -1.81
CA ALA A 46 15.67 8.77 -1.69
C ALA A 46 14.28 8.47 -2.28
N ALA A 47 14.17 7.62 -3.29
CA ALA A 47 12.88 7.29 -3.90
C ALA A 47 11.89 6.59 -2.94
N PRO A 48 12.29 5.62 -2.11
CA PRO A 48 11.38 5.03 -1.11
C PRO A 48 10.88 6.06 -0.10
N VAL A 49 11.72 7.03 0.28
CA VAL A 49 11.32 8.11 1.20
C VAL A 49 10.26 9.00 0.56
N VAL A 50 10.44 9.39 -0.71
CA VAL A 50 9.44 10.15 -1.47
C VAL A 50 8.12 9.36 -1.58
N GLY A 51 8.20 8.06 -1.89
CA GLY A 51 7.03 7.18 -1.97
C GLY A 51 6.26 7.12 -0.66
N ASN A 52 6.94 6.94 0.47
CA ASN A 52 6.32 6.92 1.79
C ASN A 52 5.67 8.26 2.16
N ILE A 53 6.35 9.38 1.88
CA ILE A 53 5.79 10.72 2.12
C ILE A 53 4.52 10.92 1.29
N LEU A 54 4.54 10.57 0.00
CA LEU A 54 3.35 10.67 -0.85
C LEU A 54 2.23 9.74 -0.37
N ALA A 55 2.54 8.50 0.01
CA ALA A 55 1.57 7.55 0.53
C ALA A 55 0.87 8.04 1.82
N ASP A 56 1.59 8.76 2.68
CA ASP A 56 1.03 9.33 3.91
C ASP A 56 0.22 10.61 3.65
N ILE A 57 0.68 11.46 2.73
CA ILE A 57 0.08 12.78 2.51
C ILE A 57 -1.13 12.72 1.58
N LEU A 58 -1.11 11.90 0.53
CA LEU A 58 -2.15 11.87 -0.49
C LEU A 58 -3.55 11.57 0.08
N PRO A 59 -3.74 10.57 0.96
CA PRO A 59 -5.04 10.32 1.59
C PRO A 59 -5.49 11.48 2.49
N TYR A 60 -4.56 12.12 3.19
CA TYR A 60 -4.86 13.27 4.05
C TYR A 60 -5.36 14.49 3.26
N LEU A 61 -4.87 14.67 2.04
CA LEU A 61 -5.27 15.74 1.14
C LEU A 61 -6.50 15.40 0.27
N GLY A 62 -7.05 14.19 0.46
CA GLY A 62 -8.24 13.72 -0.26
C GLY A 62 -7.95 13.20 -1.68
N PHE A 63 -6.67 12.97 -2.00
CA PHE A 63 -6.32 12.29 -3.24
C PHE A 63 -6.51 10.79 -3.08
N GLU A 64 -7.30 10.23 -3.96
CA GLU A 64 -7.62 8.82 -3.95
C GLU A 64 -6.60 8.03 -4.78
N PRO A 65 -6.13 6.86 -4.28
CA PRO A 65 -5.33 5.97 -5.10
C PRO A 65 -6.15 5.54 -6.34
N ASN A 66 -5.65 5.84 -7.52
CA ASN A 66 -6.27 5.40 -8.77
C ASN A 66 -5.66 4.04 -9.12
N TYR A 67 -6.30 2.96 -8.68
CA TYR A 67 -5.88 1.61 -9.06
C TYR A 67 -6.41 1.28 -10.45
N THR A 68 -5.53 0.80 -11.32
CA THR A 68 -5.98 0.24 -12.58
C THR A 68 -6.74 -1.06 -12.33
N GLU A 69 -7.68 -1.38 -13.21
CA GLU A 69 -8.46 -2.62 -13.16
C GLU A 69 -7.55 -3.88 -13.12
N GLU A 70 -6.38 -3.83 -13.76
CA GLU A 70 -5.36 -4.88 -13.67
C GLU A 70 -4.79 -5.03 -12.25
N GLN A 71 -4.65 -3.96 -11.49
CA GLN A 71 -4.19 -4.00 -10.10
C GLN A 71 -5.27 -4.53 -9.14
N LEU A 72 -6.54 -4.21 -9.41
CA LEU A 72 -7.68 -4.71 -8.65
C LEU A 72 -8.03 -6.17 -8.98
N SER A 73 -7.76 -6.60 -10.21
CA SER A 73 -8.01 -7.97 -10.70
C SER A 73 -6.77 -8.86 -10.68
N SER A 74 -5.62 -8.37 -10.21
CA SER A 74 -4.41 -9.16 -10.15
C SER A 74 -4.63 -10.39 -9.26
N ALA A 75 -4.20 -11.55 -9.77
CA ALA A 75 -4.36 -12.81 -9.06
C ALA A 75 -3.77 -12.72 -7.64
N ASP A 76 -4.51 -13.24 -6.67
CA ASP A 76 -4.01 -13.39 -5.30
C ASP A 76 -2.69 -14.16 -5.31
N MET A 77 -1.76 -13.71 -4.50
CA MET A 77 -0.50 -14.39 -4.26
C MET A 77 -0.35 -14.78 -2.79
N ALA A 78 0.50 -15.74 -2.50
CA ALA A 78 0.82 -16.07 -1.12
C ALA A 78 1.76 -15.01 -0.54
N THR A 79 1.40 -14.46 0.62
CA THR A 79 2.26 -13.53 1.35
C THR A 79 3.60 -14.19 1.67
N PRO A 80 4.76 -13.58 1.31
CA PRO A 80 6.05 -14.15 1.62
C PRO A 80 6.30 -14.26 3.13
N TYR A 81 7.11 -15.25 3.55
CA TYR A 81 7.57 -15.35 4.94
C TYR A 81 8.75 -14.41 5.15
N LEU A 82 8.62 -13.43 6.03
CA LEU A 82 9.62 -12.38 6.23
C LEU A 82 10.09 -12.27 7.71
N ILE A 83 9.55 -13.08 8.61
CA ILE A 83 9.95 -13.08 10.02
C ILE A 83 11.41 -13.52 10.13
N ASN A 84 12.20 -12.80 10.94
CA ASN A 84 13.64 -12.92 11.11
C ASN A 84 14.48 -12.42 9.91
N TYR A 85 13.90 -11.88 8.88
CA TYR A 85 14.65 -11.19 7.81
C TYR A 85 15.14 -9.82 8.31
N GLY A 86 16.28 -9.37 7.78
CA GLY A 86 16.66 -7.97 7.89
C GLY A 86 15.61 -7.06 7.22
N LEU A 87 15.28 -5.93 7.84
CA LEU A 87 14.22 -5.06 7.33
C LEU A 87 14.42 -4.67 5.85
N GLN A 88 15.64 -4.33 5.45
CA GLN A 88 15.93 -3.97 4.04
C GLN A 88 15.74 -5.13 3.08
N GLU A 89 16.09 -6.35 3.50
CA GLU A 89 15.89 -7.55 2.71
C GLU A 89 14.39 -7.86 2.56
N ALA A 90 13.62 -7.77 3.65
CA ALA A 90 12.18 -7.95 3.64
C ALA A 90 11.48 -6.95 2.70
N GLN A 91 11.85 -5.67 2.76
CA GLN A 91 11.34 -4.64 1.86
C GLN A 91 11.66 -4.93 0.39
N THR A 92 12.89 -5.36 0.11
CA THR A 92 13.31 -5.72 -1.25
C THR A 92 12.51 -6.91 -1.79
N ASN A 93 12.30 -7.93 -0.96
CA ASN A 93 11.51 -9.11 -1.33
C ASN A 93 10.06 -8.75 -1.65
N LEU A 94 9.44 -7.86 -0.86
CA LEU A 94 8.07 -7.41 -1.12
C LEU A 94 7.96 -6.62 -2.42
N VAL A 95 8.87 -5.67 -2.65
CA VAL A 95 8.88 -4.88 -3.90
C VAL A 95 9.09 -5.77 -5.12
N GLN A 96 9.99 -6.77 -5.04
CA GLN A 96 10.19 -7.73 -6.13
C GLN A 96 8.96 -8.62 -6.38
N ALA A 97 8.18 -8.89 -5.34
CA ALA A 97 6.93 -9.61 -5.44
C ALA A 97 5.75 -8.71 -5.92
N GLY A 98 5.99 -7.42 -6.19
CA GLY A 98 4.93 -6.48 -6.57
C GLY A 98 4.02 -6.08 -5.41
N LEU A 99 4.47 -6.28 -4.17
CA LEU A 99 3.74 -5.92 -2.95
C LEU A 99 4.28 -4.61 -2.36
N GLN A 100 3.42 -3.92 -1.64
CA GLN A 100 3.75 -2.76 -0.84
C GLN A 100 4.11 -3.16 0.59
N TYR A 101 4.74 -2.27 1.34
CA TYR A 101 5.02 -2.51 2.74
C TYR A 101 4.77 -1.28 3.61
N ARG A 102 4.42 -1.53 4.86
CA ARG A 102 4.39 -0.53 5.93
C ARG A 102 5.23 -1.04 7.09
N VAL A 103 6.07 -0.19 7.68
CA VAL A 103 6.95 -0.58 8.80
C VAL A 103 6.39 0.00 10.09
N VAL A 104 6.32 -0.83 11.11
CA VAL A 104 5.96 -0.45 12.49
C VAL A 104 7.11 -0.80 13.41
N GLY A 105 7.60 0.18 14.16
CA GLY A 105 8.77 0.07 15.03
C GLY A 105 10.05 0.62 14.39
N ASN A 106 11.14 0.62 15.17
CA ASN A 106 12.44 1.20 14.78
C ASN A 106 13.57 0.15 14.71
N GLY A 107 13.22 -1.13 14.80
CA GLY A 107 14.17 -2.23 14.71
C GLY A 107 14.71 -2.47 13.30
N THR A 108 15.74 -3.28 13.17
CA THR A 108 16.39 -3.62 11.90
C THR A 108 16.03 -5.02 11.40
N THR A 109 15.23 -5.77 12.17
CA THR A 109 14.81 -7.14 11.85
C THR A 109 13.30 -7.24 11.99
N VAL A 110 12.67 -7.96 11.09
CA VAL A 110 11.23 -8.22 11.11
C VAL A 110 10.94 -9.27 12.19
N VAL A 111 10.14 -8.92 13.19
CA VAL A 111 9.71 -9.84 14.26
C VAL A 111 8.33 -10.41 14.00
N ASP A 112 7.48 -9.71 13.23
CA ASP A 112 6.14 -10.14 12.86
C ASP A 112 5.64 -9.44 11.58
N GLN A 113 4.57 -9.96 10.97
CA GLN A 113 3.97 -9.41 9.75
C GLN A 113 2.46 -9.62 9.69
N THR A 114 1.75 -8.70 9.03
CA THR A 114 0.33 -8.84 8.70
C THR A 114 0.09 -8.43 7.23
N PRO A 115 -0.47 -9.27 6.34
CA PRO A 115 -0.95 -10.64 6.59
C PRO A 115 0.18 -11.59 6.98
N GLY A 116 -0.18 -12.67 7.69
CA GLY A 116 0.75 -13.76 8.00
C GLY A 116 1.27 -14.44 6.73
N ALA A 117 2.41 -15.14 6.84
CA ALA A 117 2.99 -15.89 5.72
C ALA A 117 2.01 -16.89 5.11
N ALA A 118 2.09 -17.08 3.80
CA ALA A 118 1.22 -17.92 3.00
C ALA A 118 -0.27 -17.53 2.98
N MET A 119 -0.69 -16.47 3.68
CA MET A 119 -2.04 -15.93 3.54
C MET A 119 -2.20 -15.30 2.15
N PRO A 120 -3.37 -15.47 1.52
CA PRO A 120 -3.61 -14.81 0.23
C PRO A 120 -3.63 -13.29 0.40
N ILE A 121 -2.90 -12.59 -0.47
CA ILE A 121 -2.89 -11.14 -0.57
C ILE A 121 -3.08 -10.76 -2.04
N PRO A 122 -3.92 -9.78 -2.35
CA PRO A 122 -4.06 -9.30 -3.72
C PRO A 122 -2.74 -8.67 -4.21
N GLY A 123 -2.49 -8.73 -5.51
CA GLY A 123 -1.35 -8.04 -6.12
C GLY A 123 -1.40 -6.55 -5.83
N GLY A 124 -0.25 -5.97 -5.51
CA GLY A 124 -0.15 -4.58 -5.05
C GLY A 124 -0.56 -4.35 -3.59
N GLY A 125 -1.04 -5.39 -2.88
CA GLY A 125 -1.43 -5.30 -1.48
C GLY A 125 -0.27 -4.93 -0.56
N THR A 126 -0.61 -4.42 0.63
CA THR A 126 0.36 -3.91 1.62
C THR A 126 0.59 -4.93 2.72
N VAL A 127 1.85 -5.28 2.96
CA VAL A 127 2.29 -6.09 4.11
C VAL A 127 2.82 -5.17 5.19
N VAL A 128 2.24 -5.26 6.39
CA VAL A 128 2.73 -4.55 7.57
C VAL A 128 3.85 -5.37 8.19
N LEU A 129 5.04 -4.77 8.33
CA LEU A 129 6.23 -5.36 8.93
C LEU A 129 6.45 -4.77 10.32
N TYR A 130 6.40 -5.60 11.34
CA TYR A 130 6.71 -5.20 12.71
C TYR A 130 8.17 -5.51 12.99
N THR A 131 8.91 -4.52 13.50
CA THR A 131 10.35 -4.64 13.82
C THR A 131 10.64 -4.69 15.31
N GLU A 132 9.60 -4.60 16.12
CA GLU A 132 9.62 -4.69 17.58
C GLU A 132 8.38 -5.45 18.07
N GLU A 133 8.46 -6.11 19.22
CA GLU A 133 7.27 -6.62 19.89
C GLU A 133 6.45 -5.44 20.44
N THR A 134 5.38 -5.11 19.75
CA THR A 134 4.46 -4.02 20.10
C THR A 134 3.03 -4.49 19.91
N GLU A 135 2.10 -3.79 20.54
CA GLU A 135 0.67 -4.02 20.26
C GLU A 135 0.40 -3.77 18.78
N ARG A 136 -0.34 -4.70 18.17
CA ARG A 136 -0.71 -4.56 16.76
C ARG A 136 -1.66 -3.39 16.58
N GLN A 137 -1.38 -2.58 15.59
CA GLN A 137 -2.27 -1.50 15.24
C GLN A 137 -3.57 -2.08 14.67
N THR A 138 -4.70 -1.64 15.19
CA THR A 138 -6.02 -2.05 14.71
C THR A 138 -6.80 -0.83 14.22
N ALA A 139 -7.73 -1.08 13.30
CA ALA A 139 -8.69 -0.09 12.82
C ALA A 139 -10.07 -0.71 12.70
N ALA A 140 -11.11 0.14 12.74
CA ALA A 140 -12.48 -0.32 12.51
C ALA A 140 -12.69 -0.60 11.01
N VAL A 141 -13.25 -1.76 10.69
CA VAL A 141 -13.58 -2.16 9.32
C VAL A 141 -14.70 -1.26 8.78
N PRO A 142 -14.52 -0.64 7.60
CA PRO A 142 -15.53 0.22 7.02
C PRO A 142 -16.75 -0.56 6.49
N TYR A 143 -17.91 0.08 6.43
CA TYR A 143 -19.11 -0.48 5.79
C TYR A 143 -19.06 -0.19 4.28
N VAL A 144 -18.93 -1.25 3.48
CA VAL A 144 -18.81 -1.12 2.02
C VAL A 144 -19.98 -1.72 1.24
N ILE A 145 -20.96 -2.32 1.90
CA ILE A 145 -22.13 -2.87 1.22
C ILE A 145 -22.88 -1.76 0.46
N GLY A 146 -23.26 -2.03 -0.79
CA GLY A 146 -23.90 -1.07 -1.68
C GLY A 146 -22.94 -0.07 -2.34
N LYS A 147 -21.64 -0.15 -2.06
CA LYS A 147 -20.61 0.71 -2.68
C LYS A 147 -20.13 0.11 -4.00
N SER A 148 -19.76 0.98 -4.94
CA SER A 148 -19.04 0.56 -6.14
C SER A 148 -17.68 -0.04 -5.80
N GLY A 149 -17.07 -0.78 -6.73
CA GLY A 149 -15.75 -1.36 -6.55
C GLY A 149 -14.69 -0.33 -6.15
N ASN A 150 -14.67 0.82 -6.83
CA ASN A 150 -13.74 1.90 -6.54
C ASN A 150 -13.97 2.54 -5.16
N GLU A 151 -15.23 2.78 -4.77
CA GLU A 151 -15.54 3.32 -3.44
C GLU A 151 -15.16 2.33 -2.33
N ALA A 152 -15.51 1.04 -2.48
CA ALA A 152 -15.20 0.00 -1.51
C ALA A 152 -13.69 -0.16 -1.34
N ASN A 153 -12.94 -0.22 -2.46
CA ASN A 153 -11.49 -0.29 -2.46
C ASN A 153 -10.88 0.89 -1.68
N ARG A 154 -11.26 2.10 -2.04
CA ARG A 154 -10.80 3.32 -1.36
C ARG A 154 -11.06 3.29 0.15
N MET A 155 -12.28 2.93 0.55
CA MET A 155 -12.66 2.90 1.96
C MET A 155 -11.83 1.89 2.76
N ILE A 156 -11.61 0.70 2.20
CA ILE A 156 -10.85 -0.38 2.83
C ILE A 156 -9.38 0.00 2.94
N LEU A 157 -8.78 0.50 1.87
CA LEU A 157 -7.37 0.90 1.87
C LEU A 157 -7.11 2.10 2.79
N ASN A 158 -7.98 3.10 2.80
CA ASN A 158 -7.86 4.25 3.71
C ASN A 158 -7.98 3.86 5.19
N ALA A 159 -8.68 2.78 5.49
CA ALA A 159 -8.73 2.21 6.83
C ALA A 159 -7.50 1.35 7.18
N GLY A 160 -6.56 1.17 6.24
CA GLY A 160 -5.32 0.42 6.43
C GLY A 160 -5.43 -1.08 6.17
N PHE A 161 -6.47 -1.53 5.49
CA PHE A 161 -6.69 -2.93 5.13
C PHE A 161 -6.34 -3.21 3.67
N ASN A 162 -6.26 -4.48 3.29
CA ASN A 162 -6.21 -4.92 1.90
C ASN A 162 -7.63 -5.37 1.48
N ILE A 163 -7.97 -5.17 0.20
CA ILE A 163 -9.24 -5.67 -0.36
C ILE A 163 -8.97 -6.83 -1.32
N LYS A 164 -9.72 -7.92 -1.16
CA LYS A 164 -9.84 -8.98 -2.16
C LYS A 164 -11.21 -8.89 -2.79
N ILE A 165 -11.25 -8.81 -4.12
CA ILE A 165 -12.49 -8.71 -4.89
C ILE A 165 -12.90 -10.10 -5.33
N GLU A 166 -14.15 -10.46 -5.06
CA GLU A 166 -14.79 -11.69 -5.52
C GLU A 166 -16.15 -11.40 -6.20
N GLY A 167 -16.60 -12.30 -7.05
CA GLY A 167 -17.89 -12.19 -7.75
C GLY A 167 -17.76 -11.57 -9.13
N GLU A 168 -18.68 -10.67 -9.46
CA GLU A 168 -18.74 -10.03 -10.78
C GLU A 168 -17.64 -8.96 -10.94
N SER A 169 -17.26 -8.70 -12.20
CA SER A 169 -16.30 -7.64 -12.49
C SER A 169 -16.82 -6.29 -12.07
N ILE A 170 -15.98 -5.56 -11.31
CA ILE A 170 -16.31 -4.20 -10.83
C ILE A 170 -16.44 -3.16 -11.95
N GLU A 171 -16.05 -3.53 -13.18
CA GLU A 171 -16.19 -2.71 -14.39
C GLU A 171 -17.62 -2.64 -14.90
N HIS A 172 -18.46 -3.60 -14.53
CA HIS A 172 -19.85 -3.59 -14.97
C HIS A 172 -20.61 -2.45 -14.31
N GLU A 173 -21.27 -1.66 -15.14
CA GLU A 173 -22.14 -0.58 -14.68
C GLU A 173 -23.24 -1.17 -13.76
N GLY A 174 -23.40 -0.56 -12.57
CA GLY A 174 -24.32 -1.06 -11.56
C GLY A 174 -23.78 -2.19 -10.69
N CYS A 175 -22.49 -2.56 -10.82
CA CYS A 175 -21.85 -3.51 -9.93
C CYS A 175 -21.60 -2.87 -8.56
N VAL A 176 -22.08 -3.53 -7.50
CA VAL A 176 -21.95 -3.05 -6.12
C VAL A 176 -21.56 -4.18 -5.17
N ALA A 177 -20.90 -3.82 -4.07
CA ALA A 177 -20.59 -4.76 -3.00
C ALA A 177 -21.86 -5.30 -2.34
N VAL A 178 -22.00 -6.62 -2.24
CA VAL A 178 -23.15 -7.29 -1.61
C VAL A 178 -22.78 -7.98 -0.30
N SER A 179 -21.48 -8.30 -0.10
CA SER A 179 -21.01 -8.86 1.18
C SER A 179 -19.56 -8.47 1.45
N GLN A 180 -19.16 -8.50 2.72
CA GLN A 180 -17.79 -8.34 3.18
C GLN A 180 -17.46 -9.38 4.24
N SER A 181 -16.22 -9.89 4.26
CA SER A 181 -15.79 -11.01 5.11
C SER A 181 -15.67 -10.68 6.59
N ILE A 182 -15.51 -9.40 6.94
CA ILE A 182 -15.44 -8.91 8.32
C ILE A 182 -16.52 -7.84 8.48
N GLU A 183 -17.27 -7.89 9.58
CA GLU A 183 -18.38 -6.97 9.83
C GLU A 183 -17.89 -5.53 10.00
N ALA A 184 -18.68 -4.59 9.47
CA ALA A 184 -18.39 -3.18 9.64
C ALA A 184 -18.39 -2.75 11.11
N GLY A 185 -17.39 -1.97 11.51
CA GLY A 185 -17.19 -1.52 12.87
C GLY A 185 -16.40 -2.50 13.76
N GLU A 186 -16.16 -3.74 13.31
CA GLU A 186 -15.25 -4.66 13.98
C GLU A 186 -13.81 -4.14 13.87
N ASN A 187 -13.05 -4.19 14.99
CA ASN A 187 -11.64 -3.83 14.98
C ASN A 187 -10.81 -5.01 14.48
N SER A 188 -10.05 -4.77 13.43
CA SER A 188 -9.13 -5.76 12.85
C SER A 188 -7.73 -5.17 12.72
N GLU A 189 -6.71 -6.03 12.64
CA GLU A 189 -5.32 -5.60 12.47
C GLU A 189 -5.13 -4.91 11.11
N ILE A 190 -4.42 -3.79 11.07
CA ILE A 190 -4.06 -3.15 9.81
C ILE A 190 -3.24 -4.11 8.94
N GLY A 191 -3.46 -4.06 7.62
CA GLY A 191 -2.89 -5.02 6.67
C GLY A 191 -3.72 -6.29 6.46
N THR A 192 -4.75 -6.55 7.30
CA THR A 192 -5.69 -7.66 7.09
C THR A 192 -6.35 -7.57 5.72
N VAL A 193 -6.59 -8.72 5.08
CA VAL A 193 -7.30 -8.81 3.80
C VAL A 193 -8.79 -8.96 4.05
N ILE A 194 -9.59 -8.03 3.54
CA ILE A 194 -11.05 -8.06 3.58
C ILE A 194 -11.56 -8.50 2.22
N THR A 195 -12.21 -9.66 2.17
CA THR A 195 -12.87 -10.13 0.94
C THR A 195 -14.21 -9.43 0.80
N VAL A 196 -14.43 -8.82 -0.37
CA VAL A 196 -15.69 -8.17 -0.73
C VAL A 196 -16.25 -8.81 -1.99
N THR A 197 -17.49 -9.29 -1.92
CA THR A 197 -18.19 -9.88 -3.06
C THR A 197 -19.01 -8.81 -3.76
N PHE A 198 -18.90 -8.77 -5.09
CA PHE A 198 -19.59 -7.82 -5.94
C PHE A 198 -20.60 -8.53 -6.85
N GLU A 199 -21.77 -7.91 -7.04
CA GLU A 199 -22.81 -8.37 -7.95
C GLU A 199 -23.37 -7.17 -8.75
N VAL A 200 -23.75 -7.43 -10.00
CA VAL A 200 -24.49 -6.44 -10.80
C VAL A 200 -25.92 -6.38 -10.28
N GLN A 201 -26.33 -5.24 -9.75
CA GLN A 201 -27.74 -5.00 -9.45
C GLN A 201 -28.50 -4.88 -10.76
N GLY A 202 -29.19 -5.95 -11.13
CA GLY A 202 -30.09 -5.91 -12.28
C GLY A 202 -31.11 -4.80 -12.10
N ASN A 203 -31.24 -3.93 -13.10
CA ASN A 203 -32.39 -3.05 -13.22
C ASN A 203 -33.64 -3.94 -13.27
N ALA A 204 -34.30 -4.14 -12.14
CA ALA A 204 -35.66 -4.67 -12.15
C ALA A 204 -36.48 -3.69 -12.98
N LEU A 205 -36.79 -4.05 -14.21
CA LEU A 205 -37.77 -3.32 -15.00
C LEU A 205 -39.05 -3.28 -14.15
N PRO A 206 -39.64 -2.12 -13.92
CA PRO A 206 -40.93 -2.05 -13.27
C PRO A 206 -41.96 -2.75 -14.19
N ASP A 207 -42.71 -3.71 -13.65
CA ASP A 207 -43.86 -4.36 -14.26
C ASP A 207 -44.96 -3.32 -14.64
#